data_0b761c921db4ee8df5172e7e37bb4b8f
#
_entry.id   0b761c921db4ee8df5172e7e37bb4b8f
#
_cell.length_a   1.000
_cell.length_b   1.000
_cell.length_c   1.000
_cell.angle_alpha   90.00
_cell.angle_beta   90.00
_cell.angle_gamma   90.00
#
_symmetry.space_group_name_H-M   'P 1'
#
loop_
_entity.id
_entity.type
_entity.pdbx_description
1 polymer ?
#
loop_
_entity_poly.entity_id
_entity_poly.type
_entity_poly.pdbx_seq_one_letter_code
_entity_poly.pdbx_strand_id
1 'polypeptide(L)'
;MKAKGLVADIPALSGATCHFDDFADTSAFARAALTGPVAGIHAFAFDDIFAAVYSTNVLMRACDALITKPSELAFYPVPKIMIQRVGGHERWGAVRAAEVGDGTYELDSVREICGCIDLMAQGPELICRMCDNIEMAKAAGIYDGTYNVVKLALGREI
;
A
#
# COMPACT_ATOMS: atom_id res chain seq x y z
N MET A 1 7.13 14.42 -21.23
CA MET A 1 6.93 13.81 -19.91
C MET A 1 5.43 13.72 -19.63
N LYS A 2 4.87 12.53 -19.86
CA LYS A 2 3.43 12.26 -19.65
C LYS A 2 3.01 12.42 -18.20
N ALA A 3 3.84 11.93 -17.27
CA ALA A 3 3.57 11.97 -15.83
C ALA A 3 3.35 13.41 -15.32
N LYS A 4 4.14 14.39 -15.75
CA LYS A 4 3.95 15.80 -15.36
C LYS A 4 2.62 16.38 -15.80
N GLY A 5 2.18 16.07 -17.03
CA GLY A 5 0.88 16.51 -17.55
C GLY A 5 -0.26 15.91 -16.73
N LEU A 6 -0.24 14.60 -16.48
CA LEU A 6 -1.26 13.91 -15.69
C LEU A 6 -1.40 14.46 -14.28
N VAL A 7 -0.28 14.72 -13.58
CA VAL A 7 -0.31 15.30 -12.22
C VAL A 7 -0.87 16.71 -12.20
N ALA A 8 -0.53 17.54 -13.22
CA ALA A 8 -1.05 18.91 -13.34
C ALA A 8 -2.58 18.95 -13.54
N ASP A 9 -3.15 17.92 -14.14
CA ASP A 9 -4.59 17.81 -14.40
C ASP A 9 -5.41 17.33 -13.20
N ILE A 10 -4.75 17.02 -12.06
CA ILE A 10 -5.42 16.54 -10.83
C ILE A 10 -5.51 17.71 -9.81
N PRO A 11 -6.69 18.35 -9.66
CA PRO A 11 -6.84 19.51 -8.77
C PRO A 11 -6.48 19.22 -7.31
N ALA A 12 -6.70 17.98 -6.85
CA ALA A 12 -6.37 17.55 -5.49
C ALA A 12 -4.86 17.56 -5.18
N LEU A 13 -4.01 17.57 -6.21
CA LEU A 13 -2.55 17.66 -6.08
C LEU A 13 -2.02 19.10 -6.20
N SER A 14 -2.92 20.09 -6.26
CA SER A 14 -2.53 21.50 -6.21
C SER A 14 -1.83 21.81 -4.88
N GLY A 15 -0.56 22.24 -4.95
CA GLY A 15 0.26 22.46 -3.76
C GLY A 15 1.01 21.24 -3.24
N ALA A 16 0.88 20.07 -3.87
CA ALA A 16 1.69 18.90 -3.54
C ALA A 16 3.16 19.08 -3.97
N THR A 17 4.07 18.52 -3.19
CA THR A 17 5.46 18.35 -3.61
C THR A 17 5.55 17.21 -4.61
N CYS A 18 5.93 17.51 -5.85
CA CYS A 18 5.97 16.53 -6.93
C CYS A 18 7.38 16.03 -7.20
N HIS A 19 7.53 14.70 -7.25
CA HIS A 19 8.74 13.96 -7.54
C HIS A 19 8.58 13.26 -8.88
N PHE A 20 9.35 13.64 -9.89
CA PHE A 20 9.19 13.12 -11.25
C PHE A 20 10.43 12.38 -11.73
N ASP A 21 10.25 11.12 -12.12
CA ASP A 21 11.29 10.25 -12.72
C ASP A 21 12.60 10.20 -11.92
N ASP A 22 12.54 10.47 -10.60
CA ASP A 22 13.70 10.48 -9.72
C ASP A 22 13.58 9.39 -8.64
N PHE A 23 14.21 8.26 -8.92
CA PHE A 23 14.26 7.15 -7.98
C PHE A 23 15.16 7.42 -6.77
N ALA A 24 16.24 8.18 -6.95
CA ALA A 24 17.15 8.53 -5.85
C ALA A 24 16.45 9.44 -4.84
N ASP A 25 15.70 10.43 -5.32
CA ASP A 25 14.87 11.31 -4.49
C ASP A 25 13.75 10.53 -3.77
N THR A 26 13.05 9.62 -4.48
CA THR A 26 12.05 8.72 -3.88
C THR A 26 12.65 7.87 -2.76
N SER A 27 13.83 7.33 -2.97
CA SER A 27 14.53 6.50 -1.98
C SER A 27 15.01 7.32 -0.77
N ALA A 28 15.44 8.56 -1.00
CA ALA A 28 15.83 9.50 0.06
C ALA A 28 14.61 9.90 0.90
N PHE A 29 13.49 10.20 0.23
CA PHE A 29 12.23 10.50 0.89
C PHE A 29 11.75 9.32 1.77
N ALA A 30 11.73 8.10 1.23
CA ALA A 30 11.30 6.92 2.00
C ALA A 30 12.19 6.69 3.23
N ARG A 31 13.50 6.88 3.11
CA ARG A 31 14.41 6.80 4.28
C ARG A 31 14.13 7.88 5.33
N ALA A 32 13.85 9.09 4.91
CA ALA A 32 13.50 10.18 5.82
C ALA A 32 12.17 9.90 6.54
N ALA A 33 11.17 9.36 5.82
CA ALA A 33 9.87 9.00 6.38
C ALA A 33 9.96 7.89 7.45
N LEU A 34 10.96 7.00 7.39
CA LEU A 34 11.19 5.98 8.43
C LEU A 34 11.73 6.57 9.75
N THR A 35 12.28 7.76 9.72
CA THR A 35 13.00 8.37 10.87
C THR A 35 12.34 9.60 11.43
N GLY A 36 11.31 10.13 10.77
CA GLY A 36 10.62 11.34 11.20
C GLY A 36 9.29 11.55 10.50
N PRO A 37 8.48 12.49 11.00
CA PRO A 37 7.17 12.77 10.44
C PRO A 37 7.30 13.37 9.04
N VAL A 38 6.42 12.97 8.16
CA VAL A 38 6.24 13.56 6.83
C VAL A 38 5.07 14.54 6.89
N ALA A 39 5.27 15.75 6.37
CA ALA A 39 4.24 16.78 6.33
C ALA A 39 3.84 17.08 4.88
N GLY A 40 2.56 17.33 4.67
CA GLY A 40 2.01 17.73 3.37
C GLY A 40 1.70 16.55 2.45
N ILE A 41 1.43 16.87 1.19
CA ILE A 41 1.12 15.91 0.14
C ILE A 41 2.35 15.77 -0.77
N HIS A 42 2.77 14.57 -1.00
CA HIS A 42 3.86 14.22 -1.91
C HIS A 42 3.34 13.33 -3.04
N ALA A 43 3.57 13.73 -4.27
CA ALA A 43 3.16 13.00 -5.47
C ALA A 43 4.39 12.46 -6.20
N PHE A 44 4.46 11.14 -6.37
CA PHE A 44 5.53 10.45 -7.09
C PHE A 44 5.01 9.94 -8.42
N ALA A 45 5.61 10.36 -9.51
CA ALA A 45 5.15 10.03 -10.85
C ALA A 45 6.33 9.71 -11.78
N PHE A 46 6.20 8.61 -12.51
CA PHE A 46 7.21 8.08 -13.40
C PHE A 46 6.62 7.83 -14.78
N ASP A 47 7.38 8.13 -15.83
CA ASP A 47 7.00 7.81 -17.21
C ASP A 47 7.22 6.32 -17.51
N ASP A 48 8.18 5.68 -16.85
CA ASP A 48 8.45 4.25 -16.94
C ASP A 48 7.68 3.46 -15.87
N ILE A 49 6.93 2.43 -16.31
CA ILE A 49 6.11 1.59 -15.42
C ILE A 49 6.94 0.79 -14.42
N PHE A 50 8.11 0.30 -14.81
CA PHE A 50 8.98 -0.47 -13.92
C PHE A 50 9.56 0.41 -12.81
N ALA A 51 9.96 1.64 -13.15
CA ALA A 51 10.39 2.63 -12.18
C ALA A 51 9.26 3.00 -11.21
N ALA A 52 8.02 3.16 -11.70
CA ALA A 52 6.84 3.43 -10.87
C ALA A 52 6.57 2.27 -9.89
N VAL A 53 6.57 1.03 -10.36
CA VAL A 53 6.36 -0.16 -9.52
C VAL A 53 7.47 -0.29 -8.47
N TYR A 54 8.71 -0.11 -8.86
CA TYR A 54 9.85 -0.18 -7.93
C TYR A 54 9.79 0.91 -6.86
N SER A 55 9.44 2.14 -7.25
CA SER A 55 9.25 3.25 -6.33
C SER A 55 8.10 3.01 -5.36
N THR A 56 6.99 2.45 -5.84
CA THR A 56 5.86 2.04 -4.98
C THR A 56 6.31 1.04 -3.92
N ASN A 57 7.11 0.04 -4.29
CA ASN A 57 7.66 -0.94 -3.34
C ASN A 57 8.55 -0.29 -2.27
N VAL A 58 9.32 0.74 -2.63
CA VAL A 58 10.16 1.47 -1.68
C VAL A 58 9.31 2.32 -0.73
N LEU A 59 8.31 3.04 -1.25
CA LEU A 59 7.42 3.88 -0.47
C LEU A 59 6.55 3.08 0.50
N MET A 60 6.04 1.91 0.09
CA MET A 60 5.24 1.03 0.95
C MET A 60 5.97 0.59 2.22
N ARG A 61 7.30 0.56 2.22
CA ARG A 61 8.09 0.21 3.41
C ARG A 61 8.16 1.32 4.44
N ALA A 62 7.74 2.51 4.07
CA ALA A 62 7.82 3.71 4.90
C ALA A 62 6.44 4.32 5.21
N CYS A 63 5.34 3.67 4.79
CA CYS A 63 4.00 4.15 5.08
C CYS A 63 3.38 3.39 6.27
N ASP A 64 2.56 4.08 7.04
CA ASP A 64 1.80 3.49 8.15
C ASP A 64 0.59 2.69 7.66
N ALA A 65 0.01 3.10 6.54
CA ALA A 65 -1.12 2.42 5.90
C ALA A 65 -1.18 2.71 4.40
N LEU A 66 -1.82 1.81 3.66
CA LEU A 66 -2.14 1.95 2.23
C LEU A 66 -3.62 2.26 2.03
N ILE A 67 -3.93 3.10 1.06
CA ILE A 67 -5.27 3.20 0.47
C ILE A 67 -5.14 2.67 -0.97
N THR A 68 -5.76 1.54 -1.25
CA THR A 68 -5.59 0.88 -2.55
C THR A 68 -6.84 0.10 -2.96
N LYS A 69 -7.03 -0.11 -4.25
CA LYS A 69 -7.96 -1.12 -4.73
C LYS A 69 -7.44 -2.53 -4.38
N PRO A 70 -8.31 -3.56 -4.29
CA PRO A 70 -7.91 -4.91 -3.88
C PRO A 70 -7.24 -5.71 -5.01
N SER A 71 -6.19 -5.13 -5.59
CA SER A 71 -5.32 -5.77 -6.58
C SER A 71 -4.15 -6.50 -5.91
N GLU A 72 -3.03 -6.61 -6.61
CA GLU A 72 -1.78 -7.20 -6.09
C GLU A 72 -1.29 -6.54 -4.80
N LEU A 73 -1.57 -5.26 -4.58
CA LEU A 73 -1.19 -4.55 -3.35
C LEU A 73 -1.96 -5.05 -2.12
N ALA A 74 -3.10 -5.73 -2.29
CA ALA A 74 -3.84 -6.35 -1.21
C ALA A 74 -3.03 -7.44 -0.47
N PHE A 75 -2.00 -7.99 -1.09
CA PHE A 75 -1.19 -9.07 -0.56
C PHE A 75 0.09 -8.63 0.16
N TYR A 76 0.37 -7.33 0.19
CA TYR A 76 1.52 -6.80 0.92
C TYR A 76 1.24 -6.69 2.42
N PRO A 77 2.25 -6.95 3.28
CA PRO A 77 2.11 -6.89 4.74
C PRO A 77 2.17 -5.44 5.26
N VAL A 78 1.17 -4.66 4.92
CA VAL A 78 1.01 -3.26 5.36
C VAL A 78 -0.46 -3.06 5.73
N PRO A 79 -0.81 -2.38 6.82
CA PRO A 79 -2.20 -2.00 7.11
C PRO A 79 -2.85 -1.31 5.91
N LYS A 80 -4.09 -1.68 5.57
CA LYS A 80 -4.68 -1.15 4.33
C LYS A 80 -6.17 -0.88 4.40
N ILE A 81 -6.56 0.18 3.73
CA ILE A 81 -7.96 0.52 3.43
C ILE A 81 -8.22 0.14 1.98
N MET A 82 -9.13 -0.82 1.77
CA MET A 82 -9.52 -1.25 0.44
C MET A 82 -10.61 -0.35 -0.11
N ILE A 83 -10.34 0.30 -1.23
CA ILE A 83 -11.34 1.08 -1.99
C ILE A 83 -11.95 0.23 -3.09
N GLN A 84 -12.95 0.78 -3.79
CA GLN A 84 -13.70 0.09 -4.83
C GLN A 84 -12.78 -0.56 -5.87
N ARG A 85 -13.04 -1.83 -6.17
CA ARG A 85 -12.36 -2.61 -7.21
C ARG A 85 -12.70 -2.11 -8.61
N VAL A 86 -11.85 -2.43 -9.57
CA VAL A 86 -12.12 -2.23 -11.00
C VAL A 86 -12.68 -3.50 -11.64
N GLY A 87 -12.12 -4.66 -11.29
CA GLY A 87 -12.53 -5.95 -11.84
C GLY A 87 -13.14 -6.91 -10.81
N GLY A 88 -14.09 -7.73 -11.25
CA GLY A 88 -14.79 -8.67 -10.35
C GLY A 88 -13.85 -9.68 -9.66
N HIS A 89 -12.74 -10.04 -10.29
CA HIS A 89 -11.73 -10.95 -9.75
C HIS A 89 -10.96 -10.37 -8.55
N GLU A 90 -10.89 -9.05 -8.44
CA GLU A 90 -10.19 -8.35 -7.36
C GLU A 90 -10.92 -8.47 -6.00
N ARG A 91 -12.22 -8.83 -6.00
CA ARG A 91 -13.03 -8.97 -4.78
C ARG A 91 -12.34 -9.81 -3.70
N TRP A 92 -11.69 -10.89 -4.13
CA TRP A 92 -11.07 -11.83 -3.21
C TRP A 92 -9.84 -11.25 -2.50
N GLY A 93 -9.19 -10.22 -3.06
CA GLY A 93 -8.13 -9.48 -2.41
C GLY A 93 -8.62 -8.74 -1.15
N ALA A 94 -9.78 -8.07 -1.24
CA ALA A 94 -10.38 -7.39 -0.09
C ALA A 94 -10.89 -8.36 0.97
N VAL A 95 -11.57 -9.44 0.54
CA VAL A 95 -12.02 -10.50 1.47
C VAL A 95 -10.83 -11.08 2.23
N ARG A 96 -9.76 -11.44 1.53
CA ARG A 96 -8.54 -11.96 2.17
C ARG A 96 -7.94 -10.96 3.17
N ALA A 97 -7.82 -9.69 2.79
CA ALA A 97 -7.25 -8.70 3.68
C ALA A 97 -8.05 -8.53 4.98
N ALA A 98 -9.38 -8.56 4.88
CA ALA A 98 -10.27 -8.52 6.03
C ALA A 98 -10.20 -9.79 6.88
N GLU A 99 -10.11 -10.99 6.25
CA GLU A 99 -9.97 -12.27 6.95
C GLU A 99 -8.62 -12.41 7.68
N VAL A 100 -7.54 -11.95 7.07
CA VAL A 100 -6.22 -11.89 7.70
C VAL A 100 -6.22 -10.80 8.79
N GLY A 101 -7.04 -9.76 8.64
CA GLY A 101 -7.12 -8.62 9.55
C GLY A 101 -6.03 -7.58 9.32
N ASP A 102 -5.40 -7.59 8.15
CA ASP A 102 -4.40 -6.60 7.72
C ASP A 102 -5.02 -5.48 6.86
N GLY A 103 -6.33 -5.55 6.56
CA GLY A 103 -7.05 -4.56 5.78
C GLY A 103 -8.56 -4.58 6.04
N THR A 104 -9.25 -3.61 5.44
CA THR A 104 -10.71 -3.54 5.47
C THR A 104 -11.32 -4.44 4.41
N TYR A 105 -12.63 -4.71 4.53
CA TYR A 105 -13.43 -5.01 3.35
C TYR A 105 -13.41 -3.83 2.38
N GLU A 106 -13.88 -4.07 1.15
CA GLU A 106 -14.04 -3.02 0.15
C GLU A 106 -15.01 -1.94 0.62
N LEU A 107 -14.55 -0.69 0.63
CA LEU A 107 -15.33 0.47 0.99
C LEU A 107 -15.76 1.20 -0.28
N ASP A 108 -17.07 1.39 -0.45
CA ASP A 108 -17.64 1.88 -1.69
C ASP A 108 -17.88 3.39 -1.71
N SER A 109 -17.77 4.05 -0.56
CA SER A 109 -18.02 5.48 -0.46
C SER A 109 -16.85 6.25 0.14
N VAL A 110 -16.67 7.49 -0.32
CA VAL A 110 -15.69 8.43 0.23
C VAL A 110 -15.91 8.63 1.73
N ARG A 111 -17.16 8.63 2.18
CA ARG A 111 -17.52 8.79 3.60
C ARG A 111 -16.95 7.66 4.46
N GLU A 112 -17.07 6.41 4.01
CA GLU A 112 -16.55 5.24 4.72
C GLU A 112 -15.01 5.26 4.74
N ILE A 113 -14.39 5.61 3.61
CA ILE A 113 -12.93 5.73 3.51
C ILE A 113 -12.41 6.79 4.48
N CYS A 114 -13.01 8.01 4.47
CA CYS A 114 -12.63 9.07 5.40
C CYS A 114 -12.87 8.66 6.86
N GLY A 115 -13.99 8.00 7.16
CA GLY A 115 -14.26 7.49 8.50
C GLY A 115 -13.21 6.48 8.98
N CYS A 116 -12.70 5.64 8.08
CA CYS A 116 -11.61 4.71 8.39
C CYS A 116 -10.28 5.44 8.64
N ILE A 117 -9.97 6.46 7.83
CA ILE A 117 -8.78 7.30 8.01
C ILE A 117 -8.88 8.04 9.37
N ASP A 118 -10.04 8.61 9.69
CA ASP A 118 -10.27 9.30 10.96
C ASP A 118 -10.05 8.37 12.15
N LEU A 119 -10.53 7.12 12.08
CA LEU A 119 -10.30 6.12 13.13
C LEU A 119 -8.80 5.82 13.30
N MET A 120 -8.06 5.70 12.20
CA MET A 120 -6.60 5.49 12.24
C MET A 120 -5.85 6.70 12.79
N ALA A 121 -6.35 7.92 12.56
CA ALA A 121 -5.72 9.16 13.00
C ALA A 121 -6.04 9.52 14.46
N GLN A 122 -7.21 9.10 14.98
CA GLN A 122 -7.64 9.39 16.36
C GLN A 122 -6.91 8.59 17.42
N GLY A 123 -6.36 7.43 17.06
CA GLY A 123 -5.62 6.59 17.98
C GLY A 123 -4.92 5.44 17.27
N PRO A 124 -3.91 4.83 17.91
CA PRO A 124 -3.11 3.78 17.29
C PRO A 124 -3.80 2.41 17.23
N GLU A 125 -4.94 2.23 17.90
CA GLU A 125 -5.52 0.92 18.18
C GLU A 125 -5.82 0.12 16.93
N LEU A 126 -6.38 0.76 15.89
CA LEU A 126 -6.72 0.08 14.64
C LEU A 126 -5.47 -0.33 13.87
N ILE A 127 -4.51 0.59 13.72
CA ILE A 127 -3.23 0.31 13.03
C ILE A 127 -2.44 -0.75 13.80
N CYS A 128 -2.31 -0.63 15.13
CA CYS A 128 -1.61 -1.60 15.95
C CYS A 128 -2.22 -3.00 15.81
N ARG A 129 -3.56 -3.11 15.84
CA ARG A 129 -4.24 -4.40 15.65
C ARG A 129 -3.96 -5.00 14.26
N MET A 130 -3.96 -4.18 13.21
CA MET A 130 -3.60 -4.64 11.87
C MET A 130 -2.13 -5.09 11.82
N CYS A 131 -1.21 -4.38 12.47
CA CYS A 131 0.20 -4.78 12.56
C CYS A 131 0.36 -6.10 13.33
N ASP A 132 -0.33 -6.29 14.44
CA ASP A 132 -0.31 -7.55 15.20
C ASP A 132 -0.79 -8.73 14.33
N ASN A 133 -1.87 -8.53 13.57
CA ASN A 133 -2.38 -9.54 12.63
C ASN A 133 -1.37 -9.83 11.50
N ILE A 134 -0.67 -8.82 10.99
CA ILE A 134 0.40 -8.99 10.00
C ILE A 134 1.53 -9.85 10.57
N GLU A 135 1.97 -9.59 11.80
CA GLU A 135 3.02 -10.39 12.44
C GLU A 135 2.57 -11.84 12.69
N MET A 136 1.32 -12.04 13.12
CA MET A 136 0.75 -13.38 13.27
C MET A 136 0.66 -14.12 11.92
N ALA A 137 0.19 -13.45 10.87
CA ALA A 137 0.09 -14.02 9.53
C ALA A 137 1.47 -14.34 8.94
N LYS A 138 2.46 -13.49 9.19
CA LYS A 138 3.86 -13.72 8.83
C LYS A 138 4.42 -14.96 9.53
N ALA A 139 4.22 -15.07 10.85
CA ALA A 139 4.63 -16.24 11.61
C ALA A 139 3.98 -17.55 11.12
N ALA A 140 2.77 -17.47 10.58
CA ALA A 140 2.05 -18.58 9.95
C ALA A 140 2.45 -18.83 8.47
N GLY A 141 3.40 -18.09 7.91
CA GLY A 141 3.87 -18.24 6.52
C GLY A 141 2.86 -17.78 5.45
N ILE A 142 1.86 -16.97 5.83
CA ILE A 142 0.81 -16.53 4.89
C ILE A 142 1.36 -15.61 3.80
N TYR A 143 2.43 -14.86 4.08
CA TYR A 143 3.08 -13.99 3.11
C TYR A 143 4.18 -14.68 2.29
N ASP A 144 4.48 -15.95 2.57
CA ASP A 144 5.55 -16.71 1.93
C ASP A 144 5.06 -17.50 0.69
N GLY A 145 4.03 -16.99 -0.01
CA GLY A 145 3.36 -17.71 -1.10
C GLY A 145 4.32 -18.23 -2.19
N THR A 146 5.23 -17.40 -2.68
CA THR A 146 6.23 -17.81 -3.67
C THR A 146 7.17 -18.89 -3.13
N TYR A 147 7.64 -18.73 -1.92
CA TYR A 147 8.51 -19.70 -1.24
C TYR A 147 7.77 -21.03 -1.05
N ASN A 148 6.54 -20.99 -0.57
CA ASN A 148 5.70 -22.17 -0.36
C ASN A 148 5.44 -22.92 -1.66
N VAL A 149 5.19 -22.23 -2.79
CA VAL A 149 5.01 -22.85 -4.10
C VAL A 149 6.29 -23.57 -4.54
N VAL A 150 7.44 -22.93 -4.41
CA VAL A 150 8.73 -23.53 -4.78
C VAL A 150 9.06 -24.72 -3.89
N LYS A 151 8.82 -24.63 -2.58
CA LYS A 151 9.01 -25.72 -1.62
C LYS A 151 8.14 -26.94 -2.00
N LEU A 152 6.88 -26.72 -2.30
CA LEU A 152 5.96 -27.80 -2.74
C LEU A 152 6.40 -28.41 -4.07
N ALA A 153 6.79 -27.60 -5.05
CA ALA A 153 7.22 -28.07 -6.36
C ALA A 153 8.50 -28.90 -6.30
N LEU A 154 9.43 -28.57 -5.41
CA LEU A 154 10.69 -29.29 -5.26
C LEU A 154 10.60 -30.46 -4.28
N GLY A 155 9.51 -30.59 -3.52
CA GLY A 155 9.32 -31.61 -2.50
C GLY A 155 10.35 -31.54 -1.34
N ARG A 156 10.93 -30.37 -1.10
CA ARG A 156 11.94 -30.17 -0.06
C ARG A 156 11.86 -28.77 0.56
N GLU A 157 12.39 -28.65 1.76
CA GLU A 157 12.66 -27.33 2.36
C GLU A 157 13.80 -26.62 1.63
N ILE A 158 13.69 -25.32 1.46
CA ILE A 158 14.69 -24.45 0.80
C ILE A 158 15.38 -23.64 1.88
#